data_38509da69f1659070138f3b1d784e084
#
_entry.id   38509da69f1659070138f3b1d784e084
#
_cell.length_a   1.000
_cell.length_b   1.000
_cell.length_c   1.000
_cell.angle_alpha   90.00
_cell.angle_beta   90.00
_cell.angle_gamma   90.00
#
_symmetry.space_group_name_H-M   'P 1'
#
loop_
_entity.id
_entity.type
_entity.pdbx_description
1 polymer ?
#
loop_
_entity_poly.entity_id
_entity_poly.type
_entity_poly.pdbx_seq_one_letter_code
_entity_poly.pdbx_strand_id
1 'polypeptide(L)'
;MLFKFIATATLFASITLANAEIGVVQVAKGFERPLWAGFAKGFEGKMWVIEQAGQVWIVDEKTGEREKEPFLDIRGDVSRKGNEEGLLGLAFSPDFAKSGRYYVDFTDKEKQTRIVRFTSADRKTTQPSTAEVVMKYPSEFDNHNGGWLGFGPDQMLYIANGDGGSGNDPKKHGQALDTYLAKILRIDVSPQSGYKVPTDNPFVNRKDAKPEIWAYGVRNPWRCSFDRVTGDFWIGDVGQNTKEEIDFMPRGKGAGANYGWSLREGDQETPKAGVGGPAPSGVTEPVYVYTHGMGPTQGLSVTGGYVYRGPIKELQGRYFFADYQNPRIWSFKLDQGKVTDFKDHTQQLQPQGGRINLIPSFAEGLEGDLYIIDHTGSIYRIVEH
;
A
#
# COMPACT_ATOMS: atom_id res chain seq x y z
N MET A 1 64.63 48.32 11.12
CA MET A 1 64.22 47.06 10.47
C MET A 1 62.69 46.83 10.82
N LEU A 2 61.80 47.22 9.91
CA LEU A 2 60.36 47.10 10.13
C LEU A 2 59.89 45.85 9.40
N PHE A 3 59.43 44.84 10.13
CA PHE A 3 58.75 43.66 9.56
C PHE A 3 57.28 43.98 9.32
N LYS A 4 56.81 43.94 8.05
CA LYS A 4 55.43 43.96 7.66
C LYS A 4 54.88 42.54 7.68
N PHE A 5 53.89 42.26 8.56
CA PHE A 5 53.09 41.05 8.48
C PHE A 5 52.01 41.26 7.44
N ILE A 6 51.99 40.40 6.41
CA ILE A 6 50.88 40.29 5.45
C ILE A 6 49.98 39.21 5.97
N ALA A 7 48.77 39.58 6.39
CA ALA A 7 47.70 38.64 6.74
C ALA A 7 46.97 38.24 5.47
N THR A 8 47.09 36.99 5.09
CA THR A 8 46.34 36.38 3.99
C THR A 8 44.98 35.96 4.54
N ALA A 9 43.89 36.63 4.16
CA ALA A 9 42.55 36.25 4.48
C ALA A 9 42.10 35.15 3.51
N THR A 10 41.92 33.92 3.99
CA THR A 10 41.35 32.81 3.23
C THR A 10 39.80 32.93 3.29
N LEU A 11 39.21 33.25 2.16
CA LEU A 11 37.76 33.32 2.00
C LEU A 11 37.22 31.87 1.86
N PHE A 12 36.61 31.32 2.89
CA PHE A 12 35.84 30.09 2.78
C PHE A 12 34.50 30.42 2.13
N ALA A 13 34.35 30.11 0.86
CA ALA A 13 33.05 30.07 0.20
C ALA A 13 32.27 28.86 0.73
N SER A 14 31.30 29.09 1.59
CA SER A 14 30.31 28.09 1.95
C SER A 14 29.42 27.83 0.73
N ILE A 15 29.63 26.69 0.08
CA ILE A 15 28.71 26.16 -0.93
C ILE A 15 27.48 25.68 -0.15
N THR A 16 26.47 26.52 -0.06
CA THR A 16 25.11 26.06 0.28
C THR A 16 24.64 25.20 -0.89
N LEU A 17 24.64 23.89 -0.72
CA LEU A 17 23.91 23.00 -1.59
C LEU A 17 22.45 23.43 -1.47
N ALA A 18 21.92 24.05 -2.50
CA ALA A 18 20.46 24.25 -2.61
C ALA A 18 19.84 22.84 -2.56
N ASN A 19 19.01 22.57 -1.55
CA ASN A 19 18.19 21.37 -1.56
C ASN A 19 17.31 21.47 -2.81
N ALA A 20 17.32 20.41 -3.62
CA ALA A 20 16.42 20.34 -4.77
C ALA A 20 14.98 20.52 -4.29
N GLU A 21 14.27 21.44 -4.92
CA GLU A 21 12.87 21.71 -4.61
C GLU A 21 12.05 20.58 -5.26
N ILE A 22 11.33 19.81 -4.45
CA ILE A 22 10.43 18.78 -4.95
C ILE A 22 9.01 19.33 -5.09
N GLY A 23 8.27 18.80 -6.05
CA GLY A 23 6.88 19.15 -6.26
C GLY A 23 6.12 18.02 -6.95
N VAL A 24 4.96 18.33 -7.51
CA VAL A 24 4.16 17.37 -8.26
C VAL A 24 3.74 17.90 -9.61
N VAL A 25 3.66 17.02 -10.60
CA VAL A 25 3.00 17.29 -11.88
C VAL A 25 1.78 16.38 -12.03
N GLN A 26 0.65 16.93 -12.49
CA GLN A 26 -0.53 16.15 -12.80
C GLN A 26 -0.27 15.34 -14.07
N VAL A 27 -0.33 14.00 -13.95
CA VAL A 27 -0.10 13.09 -15.07
C VAL A 27 -1.40 12.57 -15.68
N ALA A 28 -2.48 12.51 -14.90
CA ALA A 28 -3.79 12.11 -15.40
C ALA A 28 -4.92 12.67 -14.54
N LYS A 29 -6.13 12.75 -15.08
CA LYS A 29 -7.33 13.24 -14.38
C LYS A 29 -8.63 12.70 -14.99
N GLY A 30 -9.76 12.99 -14.33
CA GLY A 30 -11.11 12.65 -14.82
C GLY A 30 -11.54 11.22 -14.48
N PHE A 31 -10.97 10.65 -13.41
CA PHE A 31 -11.37 9.35 -12.87
C PHE A 31 -12.47 9.51 -11.82
N GLU A 32 -13.30 8.49 -11.68
CA GLU A 32 -14.30 8.41 -10.62
C GLU A 32 -13.73 7.59 -9.45
N ARG A 33 -13.38 8.25 -8.36
CA ARG A 33 -12.83 7.63 -7.14
C ARG A 33 -11.69 6.63 -7.45
N PRO A 34 -10.57 7.09 -8.04
CA PRO A 34 -9.44 6.21 -8.30
C PRO A 34 -8.82 5.76 -6.97
N LEU A 35 -8.65 4.45 -6.80
CA LEU A 35 -8.12 3.86 -5.57
C LEU A 35 -6.69 3.39 -5.67
N TRP A 36 -6.23 3.07 -6.87
CA TRP A 36 -4.91 2.50 -7.09
C TRP A 36 -4.46 2.80 -8.51
N ALA A 37 -3.16 2.93 -8.67
CA ALA A 37 -2.53 2.92 -9.98
C ALA A 37 -1.28 2.02 -9.93
N GLY A 38 -0.85 1.54 -11.10
CA GLY A 38 0.35 0.71 -11.19
C GLY A 38 0.83 0.55 -12.61
N PHE A 39 2.01 -0.05 -12.74
CA PHE A 39 2.73 -0.22 -13.97
C PHE A 39 3.10 -1.68 -14.16
N ALA A 40 3.13 -2.14 -15.40
CA ALA A 40 3.54 -3.49 -15.73
C ALA A 40 4.84 -3.47 -16.54
N LYS A 41 5.80 -4.31 -16.14
CA LYS A 41 7.07 -4.45 -16.85
C LYS A 41 6.85 -4.87 -18.32
N GLY A 42 7.51 -4.18 -19.24
CA GLY A 42 7.35 -4.38 -20.69
C GLY A 42 6.22 -3.55 -21.31
N PHE A 43 5.66 -2.60 -20.56
CA PHE A 43 4.63 -1.67 -21.02
C PHE A 43 4.98 -0.25 -20.57
N GLU A 44 6.17 0.19 -20.93
CA GLU A 44 6.70 1.51 -20.60
C GLU A 44 5.74 2.61 -21.13
N GLY A 45 5.50 3.63 -20.29
CA GLY A 45 4.59 4.73 -20.61
C GLY A 45 3.10 4.39 -20.48
N LYS A 46 2.76 3.19 -19.97
CA LYS A 46 1.38 2.80 -19.69
C LYS A 46 1.17 2.62 -18.18
N MET A 47 0.13 3.25 -17.68
CA MET A 47 -0.31 3.17 -16.28
C MET A 47 -1.72 2.56 -16.24
N TRP A 48 -1.96 1.62 -15.34
CA TRP A 48 -3.28 1.07 -15.07
C TRP A 48 -3.86 1.75 -13.84
N VAL A 49 -5.11 2.20 -13.94
CA VAL A 49 -5.81 2.93 -12.88
C VAL A 49 -7.08 2.20 -12.53
N ILE A 50 -7.27 1.87 -11.25
CA ILE A 50 -8.52 1.32 -10.73
C ILE A 50 -9.45 2.46 -10.35
N GLU A 51 -10.70 2.40 -10.86
CA GLU A 51 -11.84 3.09 -10.29
C GLU A 51 -12.59 2.14 -9.34
N GLN A 52 -12.89 2.62 -8.14
CA GLN A 52 -13.46 1.82 -7.05
C GLN A 52 -14.74 1.08 -7.43
N ALA A 53 -15.50 1.61 -8.40
CA ALA A 53 -16.75 1.02 -8.87
C ALA A 53 -16.59 -0.31 -9.63
N GLY A 54 -15.33 -0.67 -10.04
CA GLY A 54 -15.07 -1.93 -10.71
C GLY A 54 -14.53 -1.80 -12.14
N GLN A 55 -13.93 -0.68 -12.47
CA GLN A 55 -13.25 -0.49 -13.76
C GLN A 55 -11.74 -0.35 -13.57
N VAL A 56 -10.98 -0.84 -14.55
CA VAL A 56 -9.54 -0.61 -14.70
C VAL A 56 -9.31 0.06 -16.04
N TRP A 57 -8.58 1.16 -16.05
CA TRP A 57 -8.26 1.93 -17.24
C TRP A 57 -6.78 1.87 -17.56
N ILE A 58 -6.42 1.81 -18.83
CA ILE A 58 -5.04 2.06 -19.28
C ILE A 58 -4.93 3.53 -19.67
N VAL A 59 -3.88 4.17 -19.17
CA VAL A 59 -3.59 5.59 -19.37
C VAL A 59 -2.21 5.72 -20.00
N ASP A 60 -2.08 6.56 -21.01
CA ASP A 60 -0.79 6.99 -21.50
C ASP A 60 -0.16 7.97 -20.50
N GLU A 61 0.96 7.61 -19.91
CA GLU A 61 1.60 8.38 -18.85
C GLU A 61 2.06 9.77 -19.32
N LYS A 62 2.43 9.89 -20.58
CA LYS A 62 2.96 11.14 -21.15
C LYS A 62 1.86 12.16 -21.46
N THR A 63 0.71 11.69 -21.96
CA THR A 63 -0.41 12.57 -22.38
C THR A 63 -1.50 12.67 -21.32
N GLY A 64 -1.58 11.71 -20.39
CA GLY A 64 -2.66 11.59 -19.41
C GLY A 64 -3.97 11.07 -20.01
N GLU A 65 -3.96 10.70 -21.29
CA GLU A 65 -5.15 10.20 -21.97
C GLU A 65 -5.39 8.73 -21.64
N ARG A 66 -6.63 8.39 -21.32
CA ARG A 66 -7.04 7.00 -21.12
C ARG A 66 -7.49 6.38 -22.43
N GLU A 67 -7.32 5.06 -22.56
CA GLU A 67 -7.86 4.30 -23.68
C GLU A 67 -9.39 4.47 -23.77
N LYS A 68 -9.96 4.26 -24.96
CA LYS A 68 -11.40 4.45 -25.20
C LYS A 68 -12.27 3.45 -24.45
N GLU A 69 -11.76 2.22 -24.29
CA GLU A 69 -12.43 1.14 -23.58
C GLU A 69 -11.65 0.79 -22.31
N PRO A 70 -12.31 0.41 -21.21
CA PRO A 70 -11.63 -0.02 -20.02
C PRO A 70 -10.85 -1.32 -20.27
N PHE A 71 -9.71 -1.46 -19.61
CA PHE A 71 -8.95 -2.70 -19.58
C PHE A 71 -9.74 -3.85 -18.93
N LEU A 72 -10.53 -3.54 -17.89
CA LEU A 72 -11.46 -4.45 -17.23
C LEU A 72 -12.69 -3.67 -16.80
N ASP A 73 -13.88 -4.25 -16.99
CA ASP A 73 -15.13 -3.73 -16.42
C ASP A 73 -15.90 -4.86 -15.74
N ILE A 74 -15.93 -4.84 -14.40
CA ILE A 74 -16.65 -5.77 -13.53
C ILE A 74 -17.63 -5.07 -12.60
N ARG A 75 -18.11 -3.87 -12.95
CA ARG A 75 -19.10 -3.12 -12.18
C ARG A 75 -20.38 -3.93 -11.88
N GLY A 76 -20.68 -4.90 -12.75
CA GLY A 76 -21.79 -5.83 -12.55
C GLY A 76 -21.65 -6.69 -11.30
N ASP A 77 -20.42 -7.02 -10.89
CA ASP A 77 -20.11 -7.95 -9.80
C ASP A 77 -19.72 -7.23 -8.50
N VAL A 78 -19.18 -6.02 -8.59
CA VAL A 78 -18.62 -5.27 -7.46
C VAL A 78 -19.70 -4.61 -6.62
N SER A 79 -19.59 -4.71 -5.29
CA SER A 79 -20.40 -3.96 -4.32
C SER A 79 -19.82 -2.56 -4.09
N ARG A 80 -20.73 -1.61 -3.90
CA ARG A 80 -20.45 -0.22 -3.52
C ARG A 80 -21.39 0.27 -2.43
N LYS A 81 -21.93 -0.64 -1.61
CA LYS A 81 -22.84 -0.27 -0.52
C LYS A 81 -22.10 0.43 0.61
N GLY A 82 -20.95 -0.09 1.00
CA GLY A 82 -20.05 0.53 1.97
C GLY A 82 -19.01 1.41 1.30
N ASN A 83 -18.48 2.39 2.04
CA ASN A 83 -17.44 3.30 1.54
C ASN A 83 -16.11 2.57 1.23
N GLU A 84 -15.80 1.51 1.98
CA GLU A 84 -14.59 0.72 1.80
C GLU A 84 -14.78 -0.50 0.90
N GLU A 85 -15.99 -0.74 0.41
CA GLU A 85 -16.27 -1.78 -0.59
C GLU A 85 -15.89 -1.30 -2.00
N GLY A 86 -15.59 -2.22 -2.88
CA GLY A 86 -15.25 -1.90 -4.27
C GLY A 86 -14.24 -2.84 -4.88
N LEU A 87 -13.71 -2.44 -6.04
CA LEU A 87 -12.49 -2.99 -6.60
C LEU A 87 -11.31 -2.31 -5.89
N LEU A 88 -10.60 -3.06 -5.04
CA LEU A 88 -9.71 -2.51 -4.03
C LEU A 88 -8.22 -2.65 -4.38
N GLY A 89 -7.86 -3.69 -5.13
CA GLY A 89 -6.47 -3.97 -5.47
C GLY A 89 -6.28 -4.67 -6.81
N LEU A 90 -5.09 -4.53 -7.38
CA LEU A 90 -4.64 -5.23 -8.57
C LEU A 90 -3.15 -5.55 -8.45
N ALA A 91 -2.78 -6.76 -8.83
CA ALA A 91 -1.39 -7.18 -8.96
C ALA A 91 -1.17 -7.88 -10.30
N PHE A 92 -0.22 -7.40 -11.09
CA PHE A 92 0.22 -8.09 -12.30
C PHE A 92 1.07 -9.30 -11.94
N SER A 93 0.81 -10.44 -12.60
CA SER A 93 1.75 -11.57 -12.54
C SER A 93 3.15 -11.13 -12.95
N PRO A 94 4.23 -11.63 -12.32
CA PRO A 94 5.60 -11.30 -12.73
C PRO A 94 5.88 -11.56 -14.22
N ASP A 95 5.13 -12.46 -14.83
CA ASP A 95 5.20 -12.81 -16.25
C ASP A 95 4.05 -12.18 -17.09
N PHE A 96 3.37 -11.14 -16.60
CA PHE A 96 2.19 -10.52 -17.23
C PHE A 96 2.39 -10.21 -18.71
N ALA A 97 3.54 -9.64 -19.07
CA ALA A 97 3.85 -9.34 -20.47
C ALA A 97 3.73 -10.57 -21.39
N LYS A 98 4.04 -11.74 -20.86
CA LYS A 98 3.98 -13.03 -21.56
C LYS A 98 2.63 -13.73 -21.39
N SER A 99 2.17 -13.86 -20.14
CA SER A 99 0.97 -14.64 -19.80
C SER A 99 -0.33 -13.86 -19.94
N GLY A 100 -0.31 -12.54 -19.74
CA GLY A 100 -1.50 -11.68 -19.61
C GLY A 100 -2.23 -11.86 -18.30
N ARG A 101 -1.70 -12.64 -17.34
CA ARG A 101 -2.33 -12.93 -16.06
C ARG A 101 -2.15 -11.77 -15.08
N TYR A 102 -3.23 -11.44 -14.36
CA TYR A 102 -3.21 -10.51 -13.25
C TYR A 102 -4.30 -10.88 -12.25
N TYR A 103 -4.24 -10.30 -11.07
CA TYR A 103 -5.13 -10.62 -9.96
C TYR A 103 -5.79 -9.34 -9.45
N VAL A 104 -7.06 -9.45 -9.07
CA VAL A 104 -7.79 -8.35 -8.44
C VAL A 104 -8.40 -8.81 -7.14
N ASP A 105 -8.53 -7.86 -6.20
CA ASP A 105 -9.30 -8.00 -4.97
C ASP A 105 -10.50 -7.07 -5.04
N PHE A 106 -11.68 -7.62 -4.78
CA PHE A 106 -12.90 -6.82 -4.71
C PHE A 106 -13.93 -7.43 -3.75
N THR A 107 -14.81 -6.58 -3.23
CA THR A 107 -16.01 -6.99 -2.49
C THR A 107 -17.15 -7.17 -3.47
N ASP A 108 -17.81 -8.34 -3.42
CA ASP A 108 -18.93 -8.64 -4.29
C ASP A 108 -20.30 -8.27 -3.67
N LYS A 109 -21.36 -8.36 -4.47
CA LYS A 109 -22.73 -8.03 -4.05
C LYS A 109 -23.31 -8.99 -3.01
N GLU A 110 -22.66 -10.14 -2.78
CA GLU A 110 -23.01 -11.15 -1.78
C GLU A 110 -22.23 -10.97 -0.47
N LYS A 111 -21.51 -9.84 -0.30
CA LYS A 111 -20.63 -9.55 0.84
C LYS A 111 -19.50 -10.59 0.98
N GLN A 112 -18.85 -10.89 -0.12
CA GLN A 112 -17.66 -11.72 -0.13
C GLN A 112 -16.48 -10.92 -0.64
N THR A 113 -15.32 -11.06 -0.02
CA THR A 113 -14.05 -10.71 -0.64
C THR A 113 -13.72 -11.77 -1.67
N ARG A 114 -13.39 -11.34 -2.88
CA ARG A 114 -12.95 -12.22 -3.97
C ARG A 114 -11.57 -11.84 -4.45
N ILE A 115 -10.68 -12.82 -4.46
CA ILE A 115 -9.42 -12.76 -5.17
C ILE A 115 -9.62 -13.50 -6.50
N VAL A 116 -9.57 -12.74 -7.59
CA VAL A 116 -9.87 -13.27 -8.92
C VAL A 116 -8.67 -13.09 -9.84
N ARG A 117 -8.29 -14.19 -10.52
CA ARG A 117 -7.34 -14.14 -11.62
C ARG A 117 -8.08 -13.86 -12.92
N PHE A 118 -7.57 -12.91 -13.69
CA PHE A 118 -7.95 -12.65 -15.05
C PHE A 118 -6.80 -12.91 -16.02
N THR A 119 -7.15 -13.14 -17.28
CA THR A 119 -6.17 -13.24 -18.36
C THR A 119 -6.58 -12.31 -19.50
N SER A 120 -5.74 -11.32 -19.79
CA SER A 120 -5.86 -10.45 -20.95
C SER A 120 -5.03 -11.01 -22.10
N ALA A 121 -5.68 -11.40 -23.20
CA ALA A 121 -5.00 -12.00 -24.35
C ALA A 121 -4.14 -10.97 -25.11
N ASP A 122 -4.61 -9.74 -25.22
CA ASP A 122 -3.99 -8.65 -25.98
C ASP A 122 -3.29 -7.59 -25.11
N ARG A 123 -3.41 -7.68 -23.76
CA ARG A 123 -2.94 -6.70 -22.73
C ARG A 123 -3.55 -5.32 -22.89
N LYS A 124 -4.59 -5.19 -23.70
CA LYS A 124 -5.34 -3.93 -23.91
C LYS A 124 -6.73 -4.00 -23.31
N THR A 125 -7.36 -5.18 -23.39
CA THR A 125 -8.69 -5.43 -22.84
C THR A 125 -8.75 -6.78 -22.15
N THR A 126 -9.71 -6.96 -21.25
CA THR A 126 -9.97 -8.23 -20.58
C THR A 126 -11.45 -8.57 -20.63
N GLN A 127 -11.77 -9.74 -21.12
CA GLN A 127 -13.13 -10.26 -21.10
C GLN A 127 -13.45 -10.76 -19.67
N PRO A 128 -14.54 -10.29 -19.03
CA PRO A 128 -14.93 -10.77 -17.70
C PRO A 128 -15.10 -12.29 -17.61
N SER A 129 -15.44 -12.96 -18.72
CA SER A 129 -15.54 -14.42 -18.82
C SER A 129 -14.20 -15.18 -18.58
N THR A 130 -13.07 -14.48 -18.56
CA THR A 130 -11.77 -15.07 -18.19
C THR A 130 -11.55 -15.14 -16.68
N ALA A 131 -12.52 -14.70 -15.89
CA ALA A 131 -12.46 -14.69 -14.43
C ALA A 131 -12.32 -16.10 -13.85
N GLU A 132 -11.34 -16.28 -13.01
CA GLU A 132 -11.15 -17.47 -12.20
C GLU A 132 -11.02 -17.08 -10.73
N VAL A 133 -11.95 -17.53 -9.90
CA VAL A 133 -11.91 -17.28 -8.45
C VAL A 133 -10.77 -18.09 -7.84
N VAL A 134 -9.76 -17.40 -7.34
CA VAL A 134 -8.62 -17.99 -6.64
C VAL A 134 -8.95 -18.21 -5.17
N MET A 135 -9.52 -17.19 -4.51
CA MET A 135 -9.99 -17.29 -3.13
C MET A 135 -11.32 -16.53 -2.98
N LYS A 136 -12.14 -16.99 -2.03
CA LYS A 136 -13.40 -16.34 -1.66
C LYS A 136 -13.66 -16.57 -0.17
N TYR A 137 -14.00 -15.51 0.55
CA TYR A 137 -14.35 -15.57 1.98
C TYR A 137 -15.27 -14.41 2.37
N PRO A 138 -16.03 -14.53 3.48
CA PRO A 138 -16.96 -13.50 3.89
C PRO A 138 -16.30 -12.17 4.18
N SER A 139 -16.90 -11.07 3.70
CA SER A 139 -16.69 -9.70 4.16
C SER A 139 -17.87 -9.34 5.05
N GLU A 140 -17.68 -9.44 6.37
CA GLU A 140 -18.79 -9.49 7.31
C GLU A 140 -19.49 -8.14 7.50
N PHE A 141 -18.72 -7.05 7.41
CA PHE A 141 -19.18 -5.67 7.52
C PHE A 141 -18.77 -4.87 6.27
N ASP A 142 -19.20 -3.62 6.22
CA ASP A 142 -19.00 -2.75 5.05
C ASP A 142 -17.64 -2.01 5.08
N ASN A 143 -16.79 -2.35 6.06
CA ASN A 143 -15.48 -1.71 6.30
C ASN A 143 -14.41 -2.72 6.70
N HIS A 144 -13.15 -2.26 6.78
CA HIS A 144 -11.94 -3.05 7.05
C HIS A 144 -11.76 -4.22 6.07
N ASN A 145 -11.94 -3.94 4.80
CA ASN A 145 -11.80 -4.96 3.76
C ASN A 145 -10.34 -5.20 3.36
N GLY A 146 -9.39 -4.31 3.75
CA GLY A 146 -8.02 -4.38 3.26
C GLY A 146 -7.97 -4.17 1.75
N GLY A 147 -7.64 -5.23 0.99
CA GLY A 147 -7.73 -5.27 -0.47
C GLY A 147 -6.41 -5.04 -1.20
N TRP A 148 -5.29 -4.94 -0.49
CA TRP A 148 -3.99 -4.88 -1.15
C TRP A 148 -3.54 -6.28 -1.63
N LEU A 149 -3.05 -6.31 -2.87
CA LEU A 149 -2.39 -7.43 -3.50
C LEU A 149 -0.98 -7.05 -3.96
N GLY A 150 -0.02 -7.95 -3.81
CA GLY A 150 1.32 -7.76 -4.34
C GLY A 150 2.12 -9.04 -4.45
N PHE A 151 2.98 -9.11 -5.48
CA PHE A 151 3.95 -10.21 -5.58
C PHE A 151 5.19 -9.87 -4.78
N GLY A 152 5.56 -10.77 -3.88
CA GLY A 152 6.80 -10.68 -3.13
C GLY A 152 8.04 -10.97 -4.00
N PRO A 153 9.25 -10.70 -3.46
CA PRO A 153 10.50 -11.02 -4.14
C PRO A 153 10.70 -12.53 -4.37
N ASP A 154 9.90 -13.36 -3.71
CA ASP A 154 9.79 -14.82 -3.86
C ASP A 154 8.78 -15.25 -4.94
N GLN A 155 8.15 -14.30 -5.63
CA GLN A 155 7.13 -14.49 -6.65
C GLN A 155 5.82 -15.12 -6.14
N MET A 156 5.62 -15.17 -4.83
CA MET A 156 4.33 -15.55 -4.24
C MET A 156 3.39 -14.33 -4.22
N LEU A 157 2.10 -14.60 -4.32
CA LEU A 157 1.08 -13.55 -4.16
C LEU A 157 0.79 -13.36 -2.66
N TYR A 158 0.98 -12.14 -2.19
CA TYR A 158 0.59 -11.70 -0.86
C TYR A 158 -0.73 -10.94 -0.93
N ILE A 159 -1.58 -11.17 0.06
CA ILE A 159 -2.94 -10.62 0.15
C ILE A 159 -3.12 -10.05 1.56
N ALA A 160 -3.47 -8.79 1.67
CA ALA A 160 -3.68 -8.12 2.94
C ALA A 160 -5.18 -7.95 3.23
N ASN A 161 -5.64 -8.57 4.31
CA ASN A 161 -7.05 -8.60 4.70
C ASN A 161 -7.27 -7.94 6.04
N GLY A 162 -8.27 -7.07 6.13
CA GLY A 162 -8.72 -6.51 7.39
C GLY A 162 -9.44 -7.52 8.29
N ASP A 163 -9.80 -7.08 9.49
CA ASP A 163 -10.47 -7.90 10.50
C ASP A 163 -11.96 -8.18 10.20
N GLY A 164 -12.44 -7.71 9.05
CA GLY A 164 -13.81 -7.89 8.58
C GLY A 164 -14.76 -6.80 9.03
N GLY A 165 -14.28 -5.81 9.81
CA GLY A 165 -15.03 -4.58 10.10
C GLY A 165 -15.71 -4.49 11.45
N SER A 166 -16.57 -3.47 11.57
CA SER A 166 -17.09 -2.97 12.84
C SER A 166 -15.98 -2.35 13.71
N GLY A 167 -16.23 -1.99 14.94
CA GLY A 167 -15.21 -1.50 15.86
C GLY A 167 -14.78 -2.58 16.84
N ASN A 168 -13.49 -2.56 17.21
CA ASN A 168 -12.93 -3.38 18.27
C ASN A 168 -12.93 -4.90 18.03
N ASP A 169 -12.87 -5.33 16.77
CA ASP A 169 -12.78 -6.74 16.37
C ASP A 169 -13.78 -7.64 17.12
N PRO A 170 -15.09 -7.45 16.94
CA PRO A 170 -16.11 -8.10 17.76
C PRO A 170 -16.10 -9.63 17.66
N LYS A 171 -15.48 -10.17 16.63
CA LYS A 171 -15.35 -11.61 16.39
C LYS A 171 -13.97 -12.17 16.70
N LYS A 172 -13.03 -11.31 17.17
CA LYS A 172 -11.68 -11.69 17.60
C LYS A 172 -10.83 -12.29 16.48
N HIS A 173 -11.03 -11.80 15.26
CA HIS A 173 -10.27 -12.27 14.10
C HIS A 173 -8.78 -11.94 14.18
N GLY A 174 -8.41 -10.85 14.88
CA GLY A 174 -7.02 -10.42 15.00
C GLY A 174 -6.09 -11.54 15.45
N GLN A 175 -6.46 -12.26 16.51
CA GLN A 175 -5.63 -13.32 17.10
C GLN A 175 -6.07 -14.76 16.71
N ALA A 176 -7.19 -14.92 15.99
CA ALA A 176 -7.64 -16.23 15.50
C ALA A 176 -6.84 -16.66 14.28
N LEU A 177 -6.50 -17.94 14.16
CA LEU A 177 -5.75 -18.50 13.02
C LEU A 177 -6.61 -19.38 12.10
N ASP A 178 -7.85 -19.60 12.41
CA ASP A 178 -8.82 -20.39 11.63
C ASP A 178 -9.61 -19.57 10.60
N THR A 179 -9.28 -18.30 10.45
CA THR A 179 -9.91 -17.33 9.52
C THR A 179 -8.87 -16.64 8.63
N TYR A 180 -9.31 -16.13 7.47
CA TYR A 180 -8.50 -15.29 6.57
C TYR A 180 -8.55 -13.79 6.93
N LEU A 181 -9.41 -13.39 7.85
CA LEU A 181 -9.56 -12.00 8.27
C LEU A 181 -8.48 -11.60 9.28
N ALA A 182 -8.07 -10.32 9.25
CA ALA A 182 -6.96 -9.76 10.02
C ALA A 182 -5.60 -10.42 9.73
N LYS A 183 -5.30 -10.70 8.45
CA LYS A 183 -4.16 -11.52 8.01
C LYS A 183 -3.42 -10.91 6.82
N ILE A 184 -2.15 -11.23 6.75
CA ILE A 184 -1.40 -11.25 5.49
C ILE A 184 -1.33 -12.72 5.06
N LEU A 185 -1.91 -13.03 3.90
CA LEU A 185 -1.85 -14.36 3.30
C LEU A 185 -0.72 -14.43 2.29
N ARG A 186 -0.18 -15.63 2.06
CA ARG A 186 0.85 -15.89 1.04
C ARG A 186 0.53 -17.19 0.32
N ILE A 187 0.35 -17.12 -1.01
CA ILE A 187 -0.05 -18.24 -1.86
C ILE A 187 0.79 -18.30 -3.13
N ASP A 188 0.99 -19.51 -3.65
CA ASP A 188 1.60 -19.77 -4.95
C ASP A 188 0.53 -19.87 -6.03
N VAL A 189 0.49 -18.88 -6.91
CA VAL A 189 -0.47 -18.80 -8.05
C VAL A 189 0.16 -19.20 -9.39
N SER A 190 1.29 -19.90 -9.36
CA SER A 190 1.95 -20.45 -10.56
C SER A 190 1.12 -21.50 -11.31
N PRO A 191 0.25 -22.31 -10.65
CA PRO A 191 -0.62 -23.26 -11.36
C PRO A 191 -1.52 -22.57 -12.40
N GLN A 192 -1.91 -23.34 -13.42
CA GLN A 192 -2.84 -22.84 -14.42
C GLN A 192 -4.24 -22.56 -13.86
N SER A 193 -4.63 -23.29 -12.82
CA SER A 193 -5.89 -23.06 -12.08
C SER A 193 -5.68 -23.18 -10.58
N GLY A 194 -6.46 -22.41 -9.80
CA GLY A 194 -6.37 -22.33 -8.35
C GLY A 194 -5.03 -21.77 -7.86
N TYR A 195 -4.62 -22.24 -6.71
CA TYR A 195 -3.34 -21.91 -6.07
C TYR A 195 -2.79 -23.11 -5.30
N LYS A 196 -1.56 -23.00 -4.85
CA LYS A 196 -0.94 -23.91 -3.87
C LYS A 196 -0.56 -23.12 -2.62
N VAL A 197 -0.58 -23.80 -1.48
CA VAL A 197 0.00 -23.26 -0.26
C VAL A 197 1.51 -23.54 -0.29
N PRO A 198 2.36 -22.50 -0.16
CA PRO A 198 3.80 -22.70 -0.06
C PRO A 198 4.15 -23.57 1.16
N THR A 199 5.02 -24.53 0.99
CA THR A 199 5.39 -25.51 2.04
C THR A 199 6.17 -24.89 3.20
N ASP A 200 6.72 -23.69 2.98
CA ASP A 200 7.45 -22.89 3.95
C ASP A 200 6.57 -21.81 4.64
N ASN A 201 5.25 -21.81 4.42
CA ASN A 201 4.34 -21.01 5.21
C ASN A 201 4.35 -21.44 6.69
N PRO A 202 4.28 -20.47 7.63
CA PRO A 202 4.54 -20.74 9.05
C PRO A 202 3.51 -21.67 9.72
N PHE A 203 2.29 -21.71 9.19
CA PHE A 203 1.19 -22.49 9.78
C PHE A 203 0.78 -23.72 8.99
N VAL A 204 1.51 -24.10 7.96
CA VAL A 204 1.19 -25.23 7.05
C VAL A 204 0.99 -26.56 7.79
N ASN A 205 1.66 -26.76 8.91
CA ASN A 205 1.57 -27.99 9.71
C ASN A 205 0.63 -27.87 10.93
N ARG A 206 -0.07 -26.73 11.09
CA ARG A 206 -1.01 -26.51 12.19
C ARG A 206 -2.44 -26.84 11.77
N LYS A 207 -3.08 -27.79 12.49
CA LYS A 207 -4.46 -28.22 12.20
C LYS A 207 -5.53 -27.17 12.54
N ASP A 208 -5.23 -26.27 13.48
CA ASP A 208 -6.09 -25.21 13.99
C ASP A 208 -5.86 -23.85 13.29
N ALA A 209 -5.12 -23.84 12.18
CA ALA A 209 -4.79 -22.63 11.45
C ALA A 209 -5.00 -22.81 9.94
N LYS A 210 -5.31 -21.70 9.27
CA LYS A 210 -5.30 -21.63 7.81
C LYS A 210 -3.86 -21.68 7.31
N PRO A 211 -3.49 -22.61 6.45
CA PRO A 211 -2.10 -22.77 6.02
C PRO A 211 -1.60 -21.66 5.07
N GLU A 212 -2.51 -20.86 4.53
CA GLU A 212 -2.22 -19.69 3.69
C GLU A 212 -1.69 -18.50 4.50
N ILE A 213 -1.90 -18.49 5.82
CA ILE A 213 -1.49 -17.38 6.68
C ILE A 213 0.03 -17.25 6.69
N TRP A 214 0.52 -16.04 6.37
CA TRP A 214 1.92 -15.67 6.49
C TRP A 214 2.18 -14.86 7.76
N ALA A 215 1.28 -13.89 8.08
CA ALA A 215 1.30 -13.10 9.30
C ALA A 215 -0.13 -12.77 9.75
N TYR A 216 -0.32 -12.33 10.98
CA TYR A 216 -1.63 -12.08 11.57
C TYR A 216 -1.60 -10.94 12.58
N GLY A 217 -2.78 -10.57 13.10
CA GLY A 217 -2.89 -9.52 14.09
C GLY A 217 -2.82 -8.12 13.50
N VAL A 218 -3.17 -7.94 12.23
CA VAL A 218 -3.42 -6.65 11.57
C VAL A 218 -4.88 -6.28 11.71
N ARG A 219 -5.20 -4.98 11.67
CA ARG A 219 -6.59 -4.50 11.76
C ARG A 219 -7.23 -4.25 10.39
N ASN A 220 -6.66 -3.34 9.63
CA ASN A 220 -7.10 -3.00 8.27
C ASN A 220 -5.89 -2.57 7.45
N PRO A 221 -5.03 -3.52 7.06
CA PRO A 221 -3.82 -3.25 6.29
C PRO A 221 -4.21 -2.75 4.89
N TRP A 222 -4.25 -1.41 4.76
CA TRP A 222 -4.85 -0.76 3.60
C TRP A 222 -3.91 -0.77 2.39
N ARG A 223 -2.69 -0.22 2.53
CA ARG A 223 -1.67 -0.31 1.47
C ARG A 223 -0.38 -0.85 2.04
N CYS A 224 0.12 -1.86 1.36
CA CYS A 224 1.40 -2.46 1.64
C CYS A 224 2.33 -2.28 0.44
N SER A 225 3.60 -2.54 0.62
CA SER A 225 4.57 -2.56 -0.48
C SER A 225 5.78 -3.41 -0.14
N PHE A 226 6.40 -3.99 -1.15
CA PHE A 226 7.77 -4.49 -1.06
C PHE A 226 8.72 -3.42 -1.59
N ASP A 227 9.75 -3.10 -0.83
CA ASP A 227 10.85 -2.28 -1.36
C ASP A 227 11.52 -3.05 -2.51
N ARG A 228 11.46 -2.49 -3.71
CA ARG A 228 11.98 -3.13 -4.93
C ARG A 228 13.47 -3.44 -4.92
N VAL A 229 14.25 -2.77 -4.04
CA VAL A 229 15.71 -2.95 -3.92
C VAL A 229 16.05 -3.96 -2.84
N THR A 230 15.49 -3.80 -1.64
CA THR A 230 15.83 -4.66 -0.49
C THR A 230 14.92 -5.88 -0.37
N GLY A 231 13.69 -5.77 -0.86
CA GLY A 231 12.63 -6.79 -0.70
C GLY A 231 11.98 -6.77 0.68
N ASP A 232 12.22 -5.72 1.47
CA ASP A 232 11.58 -5.52 2.76
C ASP A 232 10.09 -5.21 2.59
N PHE A 233 9.27 -5.67 3.52
CA PHE A 233 7.83 -5.52 3.46
C PHE A 233 7.35 -4.41 4.41
N TRP A 234 6.51 -3.53 3.89
CA TRP A 234 5.94 -2.38 4.58
C TRP A 234 4.42 -2.47 4.58
N ILE A 235 3.79 -2.15 5.70
CA ILE A 235 2.34 -2.21 5.88
C ILE A 235 1.89 -0.87 6.47
N GLY A 236 0.87 -0.24 5.89
CA GLY A 236 0.08 0.81 6.54
C GLY A 236 -1.17 0.16 7.10
N ASP A 237 -1.23 0.01 8.42
CA ASP A 237 -2.36 -0.63 9.11
C ASP A 237 -3.21 0.42 9.82
N VAL A 238 -4.47 0.55 9.40
CA VAL A 238 -5.39 1.57 9.91
C VAL A 238 -5.85 1.22 11.31
N GLY A 239 -5.54 2.10 12.25
CA GLY A 239 -5.90 1.96 13.64
C GLY A 239 -7.38 2.19 13.97
N GLN A 240 -7.74 2.07 15.24
CA GLN A 240 -9.15 2.11 15.65
C GLN A 240 -9.63 3.54 15.96
N ASN A 241 -9.07 4.17 16.99
CA ASN A 241 -9.53 5.48 17.46
C ASN A 241 -8.40 6.36 18.03
N THR A 242 -7.22 5.85 18.19
CA THR A 242 -6.15 6.54 18.94
C THR A 242 -4.84 6.62 18.18
N LYS A 243 -4.49 5.57 17.45
CA LYS A 243 -3.21 5.46 16.76
C LYS A 243 -3.35 4.86 15.38
N GLU A 244 -2.53 5.37 14.48
CA GLU A 244 -2.25 4.80 13.16
C GLU A 244 -0.84 4.24 13.17
N GLU A 245 -0.55 3.19 12.36
CA GLU A 245 0.74 2.53 12.39
C GLU A 245 1.32 2.19 11.03
N ILE A 246 2.64 2.19 10.97
CA ILE A 246 3.44 1.64 9.89
C ILE A 246 4.24 0.47 10.45
N ASP A 247 4.00 -0.71 9.89
CA ASP A 247 4.76 -1.90 10.19
C ASP A 247 5.85 -2.15 9.16
N PHE A 248 6.89 -2.82 9.61
CA PHE A 248 8.05 -3.13 8.79
C PHE A 248 8.53 -4.54 9.06
N MET A 249 8.89 -5.23 7.98
CA MET A 249 9.43 -6.57 8.07
C MET A 249 10.61 -6.74 7.10
N PRO A 250 11.81 -7.00 7.60
CA PRO A 250 12.95 -7.29 6.74
C PRO A 250 12.69 -8.49 5.84
N ARG A 251 13.24 -8.45 4.63
CA ARG A 251 13.15 -9.55 3.66
C ARG A 251 13.49 -10.91 4.30
N GLY A 252 12.64 -11.90 4.04
CA GLY A 252 12.81 -13.26 4.56
C GLY A 252 12.53 -13.41 6.07
N LYS A 253 12.06 -12.35 6.72
CA LYS A 253 11.51 -12.37 8.07
C LYS A 253 9.98 -12.27 8.01
N GLY A 254 9.29 -12.33 9.11
CA GLY A 254 7.86 -12.08 9.16
C GLY A 254 6.97 -13.30 8.98
N ALA A 255 7.50 -14.45 8.60
CA ALA A 255 6.74 -15.69 8.64
C ALA A 255 6.28 -15.98 10.08
N GLY A 256 4.96 -15.94 10.33
CA GLY A 256 4.37 -16.11 11.65
C GLY A 256 4.35 -14.84 12.52
N ALA A 257 4.69 -13.67 11.96
CA ALA A 257 4.63 -12.41 12.71
C ALA A 257 3.22 -12.14 13.22
N ASN A 258 3.12 -11.64 14.46
CA ASN A 258 1.90 -11.17 15.09
C ASN A 258 2.02 -9.67 15.35
N TYR A 259 1.18 -8.86 14.70
CA TYR A 259 1.17 -7.40 14.81
C TYR A 259 0.30 -6.89 15.99
N GLY A 260 -0.37 -7.80 16.71
CA GLY A 260 -0.96 -7.52 18.03
C GLY A 260 -2.44 -7.16 18.04
N TRP A 261 -3.06 -6.77 16.93
CA TRP A 261 -4.50 -6.49 16.89
C TRP A 261 -5.32 -7.74 17.28
N SER A 262 -6.36 -7.67 18.09
CA SER A 262 -7.01 -6.47 18.68
C SER A 262 -6.53 -6.17 20.12
N LEU A 263 -5.52 -6.86 20.62
CA LEU A 263 -4.97 -6.60 21.95
C LEU A 263 -4.20 -5.26 21.97
N ARG A 264 -3.57 -4.92 20.86
CA ARG A 264 -2.76 -3.71 20.68
C ARG A 264 -3.36 -2.81 19.59
N GLU A 265 -3.20 -1.50 19.75
CA GLU A 265 -3.44 -0.45 18.74
C GLU A 265 -2.20 0.44 18.69
N GLY A 266 -1.41 0.31 17.63
CA GLY A 266 -0.07 0.88 17.60
C GLY A 266 0.84 0.29 18.68
N ASP A 267 1.58 1.15 19.36
CA ASP A 267 2.54 0.82 20.42
C ASP A 267 1.92 0.72 21.83
N GLN A 268 0.58 0.65 21.95
CA GLN A 268 -0.13 0.62 23.22
C GLN A 268 -1.19 -0.48 23.28
N GLU A 269 -1.68 -0.76 24.50
CA GLU A 269 -2.87 -1.56 24.69
C GLU A 269 -4.09 -0.86 24.07
N THR A 270 -4.92 -1.59 23.32
CA THR A 270 -6.16 -1.03 22.76
C THR A 270 -7.02 -0.44 23.88
N PRO A 271 -7.34 0.87 23.85
CA PRO A 271 -7.97 1.56 24.97
C PRO A 271 -9.48 1.28 25.04
N LYS A 272 -9.83 -0.01 25.04
CA LYS A 272 -11.20 -0.48 25.13
C LYS A 272 -11.29 -1.68 26.07
N ALA A 273 -11.96 -1.51 27.20
CA ALA A 273 -12.17 -2.58 28.16
C ALA A 273 -12.77 -3.85 27.52
N GLY A 274 -12.15 -4.99 27.77
CA GLY A 274 -12.54 -6.29 27.21
C GLY A 274 -12.06 -6.55 25.77
N VAL A 275 -11.31 -5.62 25.17
CA VAL A 275 -10.64 -5.77 23.86
C VAL A 275 -9.14 -5.75 24.05
N GLY A 276 -8.59 -4.64 24.54
CA GLY A 276 -7.17 -4.48 24.81
C GLY A 276 -6.63 -5.46 25.84
N GLY A 277 -5.34 -5.72 25.77
CA GLY A 277 -4.63 -6.61 26.68
C GLY A 277 -3.12 -6.49 26.53
N PRO A 278 -2.37 -7.25 27.36
CA PRO A 278 -0.93 -7.26 27.28
C PRO A 278 -0.46 -7.70 25.89
N ALA A 279 0.66 -7.17 25.45
CA ALA A 279 1.27 -7.56 24.19
C ALA A 279 1.49 -9.07 24.14
N PRO A 280 1.07 -9.75 23.06
CA PRO A 280 1.39 -11.16 22.88
C PRO A 280 2.89 -11.42 22.90
N SER A 281 3.30 -12.59 23.37
CA SER A 281 4.72 -12.97 23.32
C SER A 281 5.22 -12.97 21.88
N GLY A 282 6.34 -12.27 21.63
CA GLY A 282 6.91 -12.15 20.28
C GLY A 282 6.12 -11.26 19.33
N VAL A 283 5.30 -10.34 19.85
CA VAL A 283 4.62 -9.35 19.04
C VAL A 283 5.63 -8.54 18.21
N THR A 284 5.26 -8.24 16.99
CA THR A 284 6.01 -7.34 16.11
C THR A 284 5.47 -5.93 16.32
N GLU A 285 6.27 -5.09 16.95
CA GLU A 285 5.90 -3.68 17.18
C GLU A 285 6.03 -2.88 15.89
N PRO A 286 5.15 -1.87 15.66
CA PRO A 286 5.27 -0.97 14.52
C PRO A 286 6.56 -0.15 14.58
N VAL A 287 7.12 0.20 13.41
CA VAL A 287 8.30 1.06 13.34
C VAL A 287 7.95 2.54 13.47
N TYR A 288 6.72 2.91 13.18
CA TYR A 288 6.22 4.27 13.33
C TYR A 288 4.74 4.28 13.70
N VAL A 289 4.38 5.13 14.63
CA VAL A 289 2.98 5.38 15.02
C VAL A 289 2.72 6.89 15.09
N TYR A 290 1.48 7.28 14.80
CA TYR A 290 1.02 8.63 15.06
C TYR A 290 -0.38 8.65 15.66
N THR A 291 -0.69 9.69 16.42
CA THR A 291 -1.97 9.80 17.14
C THR A 291 -3.06 10.36 16.24
N HIS A 292 -4.31 10.00 16.51
CA HIS A 292 -5.47 10.61 15.90
C HIS A 292 -5.53 12.11 16.18
N GLY A 293 -5.90 12.89 15.17
CA GLY A 293 -6.02 14.35 15.24
C GLY A 293 -5.75 15.03 13.89
N MET A 294 -5.77 16.36 13.93
CA MET A 294 -5.60 17.22 12.74
C MET A 294 -4.30 18.03 12.76
N GLY A 295 -3.40 17.74 13.70
CA GLY A 295 -2.09 18.40 13.81
C GLY A 295 -1.14 18.01 12.67
N PRO A 296 0.07 18.61 12.62
CA PRO A 296 1.02 18.40 11.53
C PRO A 296 1.61 16.98 11.49
N THR A 297 1.62 16.28 12.62
CA THR A 297 2.10 14.88 12.74
C THR A 297 0.99 13.95 13.21
N GLN A 298 -0.27 14.30 12.98
CA GLN A 298 -1.46 13.55 13.36
C GLN A 298 -2.31 13.27 12.12
N GLY A 299 -3.15 12.25 12.19
CA GLY A 299 -4.09 11.89 11.13
C GLY A 299 -5.24 11.06 11.69
N LEU A 300 -5.99 10.40 10.82
CA LEU A 300 -7.17 9.64 11.19
C LEU A 300 -7.31 8.31 10.45
N SER A 301 -6.46 8.08 9.42
CA SER A 301 -6.50 6.87 8.61
C SER A 301 -5.24 6.77 7.76
N VAL A 302 -4.29 5.96 8.16
CA VAL A 302 -3.03 5.77 7.42
C VAL A 302 -3.29 5.16 6.05
N THR A 303 -2.64 5.71 5.05
CA THR A 303 -2.68 5.14 3.69
C THR A 303 -1.63 4.05 3.50
N GLY A 304 -0.46 4.17 4.11
CA GLY A 304 0.71 3.41 3.72
C GLY A 304 1.40 4.00 2.49
N GLY A 305 2.35 3.31 1.89
CA GLY A 305 3.08 3.83 0.75
C GLY A 305 4.27 2.99 0.31
N TYR A 306 5.35 3.65 -0.14
CA TYR A 306 6.50 3.01 -0.78
C TYR A 306 7.83 3.62 -0.35
N VAL A 307 8.89 2.83 -0.38
CA VAL A 307 10.26 3.35 -0.32
C VAL A 307 10.62 3.98 -1.68
N TYR A 308 11.00 5.24 -1.67
CA TYR A 308 11.39 5.93 -2.91
C TYR A 308 12.70 5.35 -3.49
N ARG A 309 12.64 4.91 -4.74
CA ARG A 309 13.78 4.35 -5.48
C ARG A 309 13.97 5.01 -6.85
N GLY A 310 13.28 6.14 -7.09
CA GLY A 310 13.33 6.91 -8.33
C GLY A 310 14.58 7.80 -8.48
N PRO A 311 14.60 8.69 -9.48
CA PRO A 311 15.79 9.44 -9.86
C PRO A 311 16.19 10.57 -8.89
N ILE A 312 15.28 11.07 -8.02
CA ILE A 312 15.55 12.20 -7.11
C ILE A 312 16.44 11.71 -5.95
N LYS A 313 17.69 12.13 -5.95
CA LYS A 313 18.72 11.60 -5.02
C LYS A 313 18.39 11.83 -3.54
N GLU A 314 17.84 13.01 -3.20
CA GLU A 314 17.50 13.38 -1.83
C GLU A 314 16.37 12.53 -1.24
N LEU A 315 15.56 11.90 -2.09
CA LEU A 315 14.45 11.06 -1.69
C LEU A 315 14.82 9.57 -1.57
N GLN A 316 15.99 9.18 -2.08
CA GLN A 316 16.44 7.78 -2.10
C GLN A 316 16.38 7.13 -0.72
N GLY A 317 15.72 5.97 -0.64
CA GLY A 317 15.63 5.17 0.58
C GLY A 317 14.65 5.71 1.62
N ARG A 318 13.89 6.75 1.32
CA ARG A 318 12.83 7.28 2.20
C ARG A 318 11.53 6.51 1.98
N TYR A 319 10.91 6.05 3.04
CA TYR A 319 9.56 5.52 2.97
C TYR A 319 8.56 6.67 2.99
N PHE A 320 7.81 6.84 1.90
CA PHE A 320 6.72 7.80 1.78
C PHE A 320 5.41 7.15 2.19
N PHE A 321 4.60 7.89 2.94
CA PHE A 321 3.25 7.49 3.35
C PHE A 321 2.37 8.73 3.52
N ALA A 322 1.06 8.50 3.64
CA ALA A 322 0.09 9.58 3.79
C ALA A 322 -1.02 9.22 4.80
N ASP A 323 -1.80 10.21 5.18
CA ASP A 323 -3.08 10.02 5.84
C ASP A 323 -4.22 10.39 4.88
N TYR A 324 -5.25 9.56 4.86
CA TYR A 324 -6.37 9.70 3.93
C TYR A 324 -7.32 10.85 4.32
N GLN A 325 -7.62 11.00 5.62
CA GLN A 325 -8.61 11.99 6.09
C GLN A 325 -7.99 13.34 6.43
N ASN A 326 -6.77 13.36 6.96
CA ASN A 326 -5.96 14.54 7.11
C ASN A 326 -4.86 14.50 6.05
N PRO A 327 -5.07 15.01 4.83
CA PRO A 327 -4.23 14.72 3.66
C PRO A 327 -2.80 15.24 3.82
N ARG A 328 -2.06 14.57 4.70
CA ARG A 328 -0.65 14.77 4.99
C ARG A 328 0.16 13.79 4.17
N ILE A 329 1.34 14.23 3.75
CA ILE A 329 2.32 13.41 3.06
C ILE A 329 3.63 13.53 3.83
N TRP A 330 4.06 12.40 4.35
CA TRP A 330 5.28 12.31 5.15
C TRP A 330 6.26 11.34 4.54
N SER A 331 7.51 11.45 4.96
CA SER A 331 8.51 10.41 4.72
C SER A 331 9.52 10.33 5.86
N PHE A 332 10.14 9.18 5.99
CA PHE A 332 11.27 8.98 6.91
C PHE A 332 12.28 8.01 6.31
N LYS A 333 13.46 7.93 6.91
CA LYS A 333 14.41 6.84 6.68
C LYS A 333 14.37 5.87 7.85
N LEU A 334 14.61 4.60 7.56
CA LEU A 334 14.78 3.57 8.58
C LEU A 334 16.26 3.23 8.71
N ASP A 335 16.83 3.40 9.89
CA ASP A 335 18.22 3.03 10.19
C ASP A 335 18.21 2.08 11.39
N GLN A 336 18.71 0.85 11.18
CA GLN A 336 18.75 -0.21 12.19
C GLN A 336 17.40 -0.42 12.92
N GLY A 337 16.30 -0.36 12.18
CA GLY A 337 14.94 -0.53 12.71
C GLY A 337 14.37 0.71 13.42
N LYS A 338 15.06 1.85 13.37
CA LYS A 338 14.59 3.11 13.97
C LYS A 338 14.31 4.15 12.90
N VAL A 339 13.21 4.87 13.07
CA VAL A 339 12.86 6.00 12.22
C VAL A 339 13.83 7.15 12.44
N THR A 340 14.38 7.65 11.35
CA THR A 340 15.28 8.80 11.31
C THR A 340 14.86 9.75 10.19
N ASP A 341 15.31 11.00 10.24
CA ASP A 341 15.11 12.00 9.20
C ASP A 341 13.64 12.09 8.72
N PHE A 342 12.69 12.21 9.68
CA PHE A 342 11.28 12.43 9.36
C PHE A 342 11.08 13.78 8.68
N LYS A 343 10.27 13.81 7.60
CA LYS A 343 9.92 15.03 6.85
C LYS A 343 8.43 15.09 6.56
N ASP A 344 7.87 16.30 6.69
CA ASP A 344 6.53 16.65 6.20
C ASP A 344 6.67 17.30 4.82
N HIS A 345 6.14 16.66 3.80
CA HIS A 345 6.14 17.12 2.41
C HIS A 345 4.81 17.73 1.98
N THR A 346 3.85 17.84 2.89
CA THR A 346 2.46 18.21 2.57
C THR A 346 2.34 19.49 1.76
N GLN A 347 3.15 20.51 2.10
CA GLN A 347 3.09 21.79 1.38
C GLN A 347 3.83 21.75 0.04
N GLN A 348 4.94 21.04 -0.03
CA GLN A 348 5.75 20.93 -1.25
C GLN A 348 5.04 20.12 -2.34
N LEU A 349 4.33 19.07 -1.95
CA LEU A 349 3.67 18.13 -2.86
C LEU A 349 2.21 18.52 -3.15
N GLN A 350 1.92 19.83 -3.26
CA GLN A 350 0.63 20.32 -3.74
C GLN A 350 0.75 20.81 -5.20
N PRO A 351 -0.26 20.53 -6.04
CA PRO A 351 -0.26 21.03 -7.41
C PRO A 351 -0.43 22.57 -7.41
N GLN A 352 0.17 23.21 -8.40
CA GLN A 352 0.02 24.65 -8.57
C GLN A 352 -1.46 25.04 -8.74
N GLY A 353 -1.96 25.91 -7.86
CA GLY A 353 -3.34 26.41 -7.90
C GLY A 353 -4.40 25.38 -7.45
N GLY A 354 -4.00 24.26 -6.83
CA GLY A 354 -4.90 23.22 -6.37
C GLY A 354 -4.48 22.60 -5.04
N ARG A 355 -5.16 21.54 -4.66
CA ARG A 355 -4.87 20.74 -3.46
C ARG A 355 -5.18 19.26 -3.72
N ILE A 356 -4.34 18.39 -3.20
CA ILE A 356 -4.63 16.97 -3.07
C ILE A 356 -5.47 16.78 -1.79
N ASN A 357 -6.66 16.20 -1.92
CA ASN A 357 -7.64 16.22 -0.83
C ASN A 357 -7.75 14.89 -0.08
N LEU A 358 -7.72 13.79 -0.79
CA LEU A 358 -7.89 12.44 -0.23
C LEU A 358 -6.86 11.52 -0.90
N ILE A 359 -5.95 10.96 -0.14
CA ILE A 359 -4.88 10.13 -0.69
C ILE A 359 -5.13 8.66 -0.35
N PRO A 360 -5.82 7.89 -1.21
CA PRO A 360 -6.11 6.48 -0.95
C PRO A 360 -4.92 5.58 -1.23
N SER A 361 -3.96 6.04 -2.04
CA SER A 361 -2.81 5.23 -2.43
C SER A 361 -1.69 6.06 -3.01
N PHE A 362 -0.49 5.49 -3.00
CA PHE A 362 0.61 5.82 -3.89
C PHE A 362 0.72 4.75 -4.98
N ALA A 363 1.51 5.06 -6.02
CA ALA A 363 1.97 4.06 -6.97
C ALA A 363 3.48 4.23 -7.20
N GLU A 364 4.16 3.12 -7.50
CA GLU A 364 5.57 3.10 -7.85
C GLU A 364 5.71 2.86 -9.35
N GLY A 365 6.39 3.79 -10.05
CA GLY A 365 6.71 3.70 -11.45
C GLY A 365 7.77 2.63 -11.77
N LEU A 366 7.96 2.34 -13.05
CA LEU A 366 8.96 1.34 -13.47
C LEU A 366 10.38 1.71 -13.06
N GLU A 367 10.70 3.00 -12.98
CA GLU A 367 12.01 3.52 -12.57
C GLU A 367 12.09 3.85 -11.05
N GLY A 368 11.01 3.54 -10.29
CA GLY A 368 10.96 3.74 -8.84
C GLY A 368 10.57 5.15 -8.40
N ASP A 369 10.14 5.98 -9.32
CA ASP A 369 9.46 7.26 -9.06
C ASP A 369 8.08 7.02 -8.45
N LEU A 370 7.58 7.97 -7.66
CA LEU A 370 6.30 7.80 -6.96
C LEU A 370 5.23 8.72 -7.54
N TYR A 371 4.01 8.17 -7.53
CA TYR A 371 2.78 8.84 -7.89
C TYR A 371 1.85 8.91 -6.69
N ILE A 372 1.10 9.98 -6.59
CA ILE A 372 0.07 10.21 -5.58
C ILE A 372 -1.27 10.12 -6.27
N ILE A 373 -2.12 9.22 -5.80
CA ILE A 373 -3.50 9.11 -6.28
C ILE A 373 -4.38 10.02 -5.41
N ASP A 374 -5.10 10.94 -6.03
CA ASP A 374 -6.14 11.73 -5.37
C ASP A 374 -7.50 11.10 -5.68
N HIS A 375 -8.17 10.64 -4.66
CA HIS A 375 -9.49 10.02 -4.76
C HIS A 375 -10.56 10.90 -5.40
N THR A 376 -10.29 12.21 -5.52
CA THR A 376 -11.17 13.17 -6.23
C THR A 376 -11.01 13.14 -7.75
N GLY A 377 -10.09 12.32 -8.29
CA GLY A 377 -10.04 12.00 -9.71
C GLY A 377 -8.75 12.33 -10.45
N SER A 378 -7.67 12.63 -9.72
CA SER A 378 -6.39 13.02 -10.32
C SER A 378 -5.24 12.13 -9.87
N ILE A 379 -4.20 12.05 -10.69
CA ILE A 379 -2.96 11.34 -10.37
C ILE A 379 -1.79 12.29 -10.62
N TYR A 380 -0.89 12.36 -9.66
CA TYR A 380 0.26 13.25 -9.67
C TYR A 380 1.56 12.46 -9.55
N ARG A 381 2.60 12.84 -10.28
CA ARG A 381 3.95 12.31 -10.13
C ARG A 381 4.80 13.27 -9.31
N ILE A 382 5.59 12.74 -8.38
CA ILE A 382 6.58 13.52 -7.63
C ILE A 382 7.76 13.83 -8.57
N VAL A 383 8.15 15.09 -8.64
CA VAL A 383 9.23 15.60 -9.51
C VAL A 383 10.18 16.51 -8.74
N GLU A 384 11.37 16.71 -9.30
CA GLU A 384 12.34 17.72 -8.91
C GLU A 384 12.16 18.94 -9.84
N HIS A 385 12.21 20.16 -9.28
CA HIS A 385 12.11 21.44 -10.01
C HIS A 385 13.45 22.08 -10.22
#